data_a8676c41cf472730ded62c82c5e1a098
#
_entry.id   a8676c41cf472730ded62c82c5e1a098
#
_cell.length_a   1.000
_cell.length_b   1.000
_cell.length_c   1.000
_cell.angle_alpha   90.00
_cell.angle_beta   90.00
_cell.angle_gamma   90.00
#
_symmetry.space_group_name_H-M   'P 1'
#
loop_
_entity.id
_entity.type
_entity.pdbx_description
1 polymer ?
#
loop_
_entity_poly.entity_id
_entity_poly.type
_entity_poly.pdbx_seq_one_letter_code
_entity_poly.pdbx_strand_id
1 'polypeptide(L)'
;MGFLAGKRILVTGLISNRSIAWGIAKAAQREGAELALTYQTDRFKDRVTDMARELGSDLALPCEVTDDASIAALFEHLGRRWDKLDGLVHSIAFAPKEAITGDFLEGLSRESFRQALDISAYSFPALAKAALPMLSDRASLVTLTYLGAERVIPNYNTMGLAKASLEASVRYLADSLGARGVRVNAISAGPIKTLAASGISGFGKILKFVEQNAPLRRNVTIDDVGNAAAFLLSDLAAGITAEVMHVDNGFSTLAGGMRGLTEEGAS
;
A
#
# COMPACT_ATOMS: atom_id res chain seq x y z
N MET A 1 -17.99 -10.78 -16.98
CA MET A 1 -17.24 -9.52 -17.07
C MET A 1 -16.88 -9.16 -15.64
N GLY A 2 -15.62 -8.90 -15.34
CA GLY A 2 -15.19 -8.57 -13.99
C GLY A 2 -15.69 -7.18 -13.54
N PHE A 3 -15.77 -6.93 -12.24
CA PHE A 3 -16.32 -5.70 -11.68
C PHE A 3 -15.39 -4.47 -11.80
N LEU A 4 -14.18 -4.64 -12.36
CA LEU A 4 -13.27 -3.56 -12.76
C LEU A 4 -13.15 -3.42 -14.28
N ALA A 5 -14.01 -4.07 -15.06
CA ALA A 5 -13.94 -4.03 -16.51
C ALA A 5 -14.00 -2.59 -17.05
N GLY A 6 -13.01 -2.23 -17.89
CA GLY A 6 -12.89 -0.90 -18.50
C GLY A 6 -12.36 0.19 -17.57
N LYS A 7 -12.00 -0.14 -16.32
CA LYS A 7 -11.31 0.80 -15.41
C LYS A 7 -9.80 0.79 -15.68
N ARG A 8 -9.20 1.97 -15.69
CA ARG A 8 -7.77 2.21 -15.87
C ARG A 8 -7.12 2.50 -14.52
N ILE A 9 -6.20 1.62 -14.11
CA ILE A 9 -5.64 1.62 -12.77
C ILE A 9 -4.11 1.72 -12.84
N LEU A 10 -3.56 2.74 -12.19
CA LEU A 10 -2.14 2.89 -11.97
C LEU A 10 -1.75 2.21 -10.66
N VAL A 11 -0.78 1.27 -10.70
CA VAL A 11 -0.24 0.60 -9.52
C VAL A 11 1.22 0.99 -9.34
N THR A 12 1.52 1.66 -8.23
CA THR A 12 2.88 2.10 -7.90
C THR A 12 3.57 1.16 -6.90
N GLY A 13 4.91 1.22 -6.83
CA GLY A 13 5.68 0.46 -5.85
C GLY A 13 5.90 -1.02 -6.19
N LEU A 14 5.79 -1.39 -7.46
CA LEU A 14 6.03 -2.76 -7.91
C LEU A 14 7.53 -3.02 -8.05
N ILE A 15 8.06 -3.97 -7.27
CA ILE A 15 9.49 -4.37 -7.31
C ILE A 15 9.69 -5.87 -7.48
N SER A 16 8.69 -6.69 -7.19
CA SER A 16 8.76 -8.15 -7.33
C SER A 16 7.38 -8.79 -7.30
N ASN A 17 7.30 -10.05 -7.72
CA ASN A 17 6.10 -10.90 -7.62
C ASN A 17 5.71 -11.29 -6.18
N ARG A 18 6.47 -10.86 -5.18
CA ARG A 18 6.17 -11.02 -3.75
C ARG A 18 5.65 -9.72 -3.12
N SER A 19 5.58 -8.62 -3.87
CA SER A 19 5.05 -7.35 -3.35
C SER A 19 3.53 -7.39 -3.23
N ILE A 20 2.98 -6.64 -2.29
CA ILE A 20 1.53 -6.46 -2.18
C ILE A 20 0.98 -5.81 -3.45
N ALA A 21 1.72 -4.87 -4.05
CA ALA A 21 1.39 -4.27 -5.34
C ALA A 21 1.12 -5.32 -6.44
N TRP A 22 1.90 -6.42 -6.46
CA TRP A 22 1.68 -7.51 -7.40
C TRP A 22 0.35 -8.24 -7.17
N GLY A 23 0.02 -8.54 -5.91
CA GLY A 23 -1.27 -9.13 -5.56
C GLY A 23 -2.44 -8.24 -5.98
N ILE A 24 -2.32 -6.93 -5.77
CA ILE A 24 -3.32 -5.94 -6.19
C ILE A 24 -3.46 -5.88 -7.71
N ALA A 25 -2.33 -5.80 -8.43
CA ALA A 25 -2.32 -5.76 -9.89
C ALA A 25 -2.96 -7.02 -10.50
N LYS A 26 -2.63 -8.21 -9.98
CA LYS A 26 -3.27 -9.48 -10.41
C LYS A 26 -4.78 -9.48 -10.18
N ALA A 27 -5.21 -9.05 -8.99
CA ALA A 27 -6.63 -9.01 -8.68
C ALA A 27 -7.38 -8.02 -9.58
N ALA A 28 -6.81 -6.84 -9.82
CA ALA A 28 -7.40 -5.84 -10.70
C ALA A 28 -7.47 -6.33 -12.16
N GLN A 29 -6.41 -6.95 -12.67
CA GLN A 29 -6.39 -7.56 -14.00
C GLN A 29 -7.43 -8.68 -14.14
N ARG A 30 -7.51 -9.59 -13.16
CA ARG A 30 -8.52 -10.66 -13.13
C ARG A 30 -9.94 -10.11 -13.22
N GLU A 31 -10.20 -8.97 -12.60
CA GLU A 31 -11.50 -8.29 -12.63
C GLU A 31 -11.68 -7.37 -13.86
N GLY A 32 -10.73 -7.39 -14.81
CA GLY A 32 -10.87 -6.77 -16.12
C GLY A 32 -10.38 -5.33 -16.22
N ALA A 33 -9.55 -4.86 -15.27
CA ALA A 33 -8.94 -3.55 -15.36
C ALA A 33 -7.80 -3.50 -16.39
N GLU A 34 -7.63 -2.34 -17.05
CA GLU A 34 -6.41 -1.98 -17.75
C GLU A 34 -5.40 -1.43 -16.74
N LEU A 35 -4.13 -1.85 -16.81
CA LEU A 35 -3.11 -1.53 -15.82
C LEU A 35 -1.98 -0.68 -16.40
N ALA A 36 -1.47 0.25 -15.59
CA ALA A 36 -0.15 0.81 -15.72
C ALA A 36 0.63 0.55 -14.43
N LEU A 37 1.90 0.19 -14.55
CA LEU A 37 2.77 -0.14 -13.42
C LEU A 37 3.93 0.84 -13.36
N THR A 38 4.46 1.11 -12.16
CA THR A 38 5.65 1.96 -12.04
C THR A 38 6.84 1.21 -11.47
N TYR A 39 8.02 1.64 -11.89
CA TYR A 39 9.30 1.27 -11.28
C TYR A 39 10.05 2.53 -10.82
N GLN A 40 10.84 2.41 -9.74
CA GLN A 40 11.55 3.54 -9.16
C GLN A 40 12.78 3.95 -9.99
N THR A 41 13.62 2.99 -10.35
CA THR A 41 14.89 3.21 -11.07
C THR A 41 15.05 2.21 -12.20
N ASP A 42 15.94 2.50 -13.15
CA ASP A 42 16.22 1.63 -14.30
C ASP A 42 16.63 0.21 -13.88
N ARG A 43 17.19 0.03 -12.69
CA ARG A 43 17.50 -1.30 -12.13
C ARG A 43 16.27 -2.21 -12.08
N PHE A 44 15.07 -1.66 -11.92
CA PHE A 44 13.83 -2.43 -11.84
C PHE A 44 13.04 -2.44 -13.15
N LYS A 45 13.44 -1.65 -14.14
CA LYS A 45 12.73 -1.44 -15.40
C LYS A 45 12.35 -2.75 -16.09
N ASP A 46 13.35 -3.58 -16.43
CA ASP A 46 13.12 -4.81 -17.19
C ASP A 46 12.18 -5.75 -16.44
N ARG A 47 12.43 -5.93 -15.13
CA ARG A 47 11.57 -6.76 -14.29
C ARG A 47 10.12 -6.28 -14.25
N VAL A 48 9.89 -4.98 -14.05
CA VAL A 48 8.52 -4.44 -13.99
C VAL A 48 7.87 -4.45 -15.36
N THR A 49 8.64 -4.26 -16.43
CA THR A 49 8.15 -4.41 -17.81
C THR A 49 7.68 -5.85 -18.09
N ASP A 50 8.45 -6.85 -17.67
CA ASP A 50 8.05 -8.25 -17.83
C ASP A 50 6.80 -8.58 -16.99
N MET A 51 6.72 -8.07 -15.77
CA MET A 51 5.53 -8.21 -14.93
C MET A 51 4.30 -7.50 -15.52
N ALA A 52 4.48 -6.35 -16.15
CA ALA A 52 3.40 -5.66 -16.86
C ALA A 52 2.87 -6.53 -18.03
N ARG A 53 3.77 -7.09 -18.83
CA ARG A 53 3.42 -8.01 -19.94
C ARG A 53 2.67 -9.25 -19.46
N GLU A 54 3.08 -9.84 -18.33
CA GLU A 54 2.37 -10.97 -17.71
C GLU A 54 0.91 -10.63 -17.38
N LEU A 55 0.63 -9.36 -17.04
CA LEU A 55 -0.70 -8.83 -16.76
C LEU A 55 -1.41 -8.27 -18.01
N GLY A 56 -0.84 -8.45 -19.21
CA GLY A 56 -1.41 -7.95 -20.45
C GLY A 56 -1.28 -6.44 -20.65
N SER A 57 -0.36 -5.78 -19.92
CA SER A 57 -0.06 -4.35 -20.06
C SER A 57 1.29 -4.10 -20.73
N ASP A 58 1.37 -3.04 -21.52
CA ASP A 58 2.61 -2.50 -22.09
C ASP A 58 3.09 -1.22 -21.36
N LEU A 59 2.39 -0.82 -20.28
CA LEU A 59 2.67 0.39 -19.53
C LEU A 59 3.48 0.09 -18.25
N ALA A 60 4.80 0.16 -18.36
CA ALA A 60 5.74 0.19 -17.24
C ALA A 60 6.50 1.52 -17.29
N LEU A 61 6.24 2.42 -16.33
CA LEU A 61 6.69 3.82 -16.35
C LEU A 61 7.61 4.12 -15.17
N PRO A 62 8.65 4.97 -15.34
CA PRO A 62 9.50 5.40 -14.25
C PRO A 62 8.72 6.30 -13.28
N CYS A 63 8.97 6.19 -11.97
CA CYS A 63 8.45 7.10 -10.96
C CYS A 63 9.34 7.09 -9.71
N GLU A 64 10.16 8.12 -9.55
CA GLU A 64 10.86 8.41 -8.31
C GLU A 64 10.06 9.44 -7.52
N VAL A 65 9.48 9.00 -6.39
CA VAL A 65 8.53 9.83 -5.62
C VAL A 65 9.19 10.93 -4.78
N THR A 66 10.51 10.94 -4.70
CA THR A 66 11.28 12.04 -4.08
C THR A 66 11.60 13.17 -5.07
N ASP A 67 11.16 13.04 -6.32
CA ASP A 67 11.36 14.00 -7.40
C ASP A 67 10.02 14.41 -8.02
N ASP A 68 9.58 15.63 -7.77
CA ASP A 68 8.33 16.18 -8.29
C ASP A 68 8.31 16.20 -9.84
N ALA A 69 9.48 16.37 -10.48
CA ALA A 69 9.56 16.31 -11.95
C ALA A 69 9.32 14.88 -12.47
N SER A 70 9.80 13.86 -11.75
CA SER A 70 9.54 12.45 -12.07
C SER A 70 8.05 12.13 -11.92
N ILE A 71 7.41 12.62 -10.85
CA ILE A 71 5.96 12.46 -10.65
C ILE A 71 5.18 13.13 -11.79
N ALA A 72 5.52 14.37 -12.14
CA ALA A 72 4.85 15.08 -13.24
C ALA A 72 5.01 14.35 -14.58
N ALA A 73 6.21 13.88 -14.90
CA ALA A 73 6.51 13.14 -16.12
C ALA A 73 5.72 11.81 -16.21
N LEU A 74 5.51 11.12 -15.09
CA LEU A 74 4.68 9.92 -15.04
C LEU A 74 3.27 10.20 -15.59
N PHE A 75 2.59 11.24 -15.08
CA PHE A 75 1.22 11.54 -15.49
C PHE A 75 1.15 12.14 -16.89
N GLU A 76 2.19 12.87 -17.34
CA GLU A 76 2.30 13.31 -18.74
C GLU A 76 2.40 12.10 -19.69
N HIS A 77 3.24 11.11 -19.39
CA HIS A 77 3.35 9.89 -20.19
C HIS A 77 2.04 9.08 -20.18
N LEU A 78 1.41 8.96 -19.02
CA LEU A 78 0.15 8.24 -18.89
C LEU A 78 -0.97 8.93 -19.67
N GLY A 79 -1.03 10.26 -19.65
CA GLY A 79 -2.00 11.07 -20.39
C GLY A 79 -1.90 10.96 -21.91
N ARG A 80 -0.75 10.51 -22.46
CA ARG A 80 -0.62 10.19 -23.89
C ARG A 80 -1.28 8.87 -24.29
N ARG A 81 -1.59 8.02 -23.32
CA ARG A 81 -2.15 6.67 -23.51
C ARG A 81 -3.57 6.56 -23.00
N TRP A 82 -3.90 7.25 -21.93
CA TRP A 82 -5.20 7.23 -21.28
C TRP A 82 -5.76 8.65 -21.15
N ASP A 83 -7.02 8.81 -21.49
CA ASP A 83 -7.77 10.07 -21.33
C ASP A 83 -8.22 10.29 -19.88
N LYS A 84 -8.32 9.22 -19.09
CA LYS A 84 -8.71 9.25 -17.68
C LYS A 84 -8.03 8.17 -16.86
N LEU A 85 -8.03 8.36 -15.54
CA LEU A 85 -7.54 7.42 -14.53
C LEU A 85 -8.68 7.09 -13.56
N ASP A 86 -9.06 5.82 -13.45
CA ASP A 86 -10.14 5.35 -12.58
C ASP A 86 -9.63 4.83 -11.23
N GLY A 87 -8.36 4.51 -11.11
CA GLY A 87 -7.77 4.04 -9.87
C GLY A 87 -6.28 4.34 -9.74
N LEU A 88 -5.86 4.69 -8.53
CA LEU A 88 -4.46 4.87 -8.14
C LEU A 88 -4.17 4.02 -6.91
N VAL A 89 -3.21 3.11 -7.02
CA VAL A 89 -2.70 2.30 -5.91
C VAL A 89 -1.33 2.81 -5.50
N HIS A 90 -1.23 3.33 -4.28
CA HIS A 90 0.01 3.73 -3.65
C HIS A 90 0.54 2.60 -2.76
N SER A 91 1.54 1.85 -3.25
CA SER A 91 2.18 0.75 -2.53
C SER A 91 3.67 1.04 -2.30
N ILE A 92 3.97 2.23 -1.80
CA ILE A 92 5.33 2.75 -1.61
C ILE A 92 5.57 2.97 -0.11
N ALA A 93 6.71 2.52 0.37
CA ALA A 93 7.21 2.85 1.70
C ALA A 93 8.72 2.62 1.76
N PHE A 94 9.40 3.48 2.49
CA PHE A 94 10.82 3.36 2.79
C PHE A 94 11.15 4.05 4.10
N ALA A 95 12.03 3.45 4.90
CA ALA A 95 12.76 4.09 5.98
C ALA A 95 14.18 3.54 6.01
N PRO A 96 15.19 4.34 6.37
CA PRO A 96 16.55 3.86 6.62
C PRO A 96 16.56 2.76 7.70
N LYS A 97 17.49 1.82 7.59
CA LYS A 97 17.56 0.65 8.47
C LYS A 97 17.65 1.03 9.94
N GLU A 98 18.43 2.05 10.26
CA GLU A 98 18.60 2.56 11.63
C GLU A 98 17.28 3.07 12.23
N ALA A 99 16.40 3.62 11.42
CA ALA A 99 15.10 4.13 11.84
C ALA A 99 14.03 3.04 12.12
N ILE A 100 14.36 1.78 11.79
CA ILE A 100 13.48 0.61 11.96
C ILE A 100 14.21 -0.58 12.61
N THR A 101 15.21 -0.29 13.44
CA THR A 101 16.00 -1.31 14.16
C THR A 101 16.27 -0.84 15.59
N GLY A 102 16.12 -1.73 16.57
CA GLY A 102 16.45 -1.46 17.98
C GLY A 102 15.49 -0.49 18.65
N ASP A 103 15.99 0.28 19.61
CA ASP A 103 15.22 1.28 20.33
C ASP A 103 14.84 2.46 19.44
N PHE A 104 13.64 3.01 19.67
CA PHE A 104 13.13 4.12 18.87
C PHE A 104 14.00 5.37 18.95
N LEU A 105 14.43 5.75 20.17
CA LEU A 105 15.21 6.98 20.37
C LEU A 105 16.65 6.84 19.86
N GLU A 106 17.24 5.64 19.97
CA GLU A 106 18.58 5.37 19.45
C GLU A 106 18.63 5.47 17.91
N GLY A 107 17.59 4.99 17.23
CA GLY A 107 17.49 5.05 15.76
C GLY A 107 16.93 6.36 15.20
N LEU A 108 16.51 7.30 16.06
CA LEU A 108 15.87 8.55 15.64
C LEU A 108 16.90 9.58 15.20
N SER A 109 16.82 10.01 13.95
CA SER A 109 17.53 11.18 13.44
C SER A 109 16.60 12.07 12.61
N ARG A 110 16.93 13.37 12.51
CA ARG A 110 16.16 14.31 11.67
C ARG A 110 16.11 13.84 10.22
N GLU A 111 17.22 13.34 9.70
CA GLU A 111 17.29 12.92 8.29
C GLU A 111 16.52 11.63 8.03
N SER A 112 16.65 10.61 8.89
CA SER A 112 15.88 9.37 8.72
C SER A 112 14.37 9.59 8.92
N PHE A 113 14.00 10.49 9.84
CA PHE A 113 12.61 10.90 10.04
C PHE A 113 12.06 11.60 8.79
N ARG A 114 12.79 12.62 8.27
CA ARG A 114 12.41 13.35 7.05
C ARG A 114 12.21 12.39 5.86
N GLN A 115 13.18 11.51 5.62
CA GLN A 115 13.15 10.57 4.51
C GLN A 115 11.99 9.56 4.62
N ALA A 116 11.73 9.04 5.82
CA ALA A 116 10.63 8.11 6.04
C ALA A 116 9.26 8.78 5.77
N LEU A 117 9.04 10.01 6.24
CA LEU A 117 7.81 10.74 6.00
C LEU A 117 7.66 11.17 4.55
N ASP A 118 8.72 11.67 3.92
CA ASP A 118 8.72 12.10 2.54
C ASP A 118 8.29 10.95 1.59
N ILE A 119 8.97 9.81 1.70
CA ILE A 119 8.71 8.66 0.82
C ILE A 119 7.43 7.92 1.20
N SER A 120 7.14 7.73 2.49
CA SER A 120 6.09 6.81 2.93
C SER A 120 4.76 7.50 3.28
N ALA A 121 4.74 8.82 3.39
CA ALA A 121 3.53 9.59 3.68
C ALA A 121 3.25 10.66 2.62
N TYR A 122 4.18 11.59 2.38
CA TYR A 122 3.97 12.70 1.45
C TYR A 122 3.77 12.24 0.00
N SER A 123 4.44 11.18 -0.43
CA SER A 123 4.35 10.69 -1.81
C SER A 123 2.92 10.34 -2.24
N PHE A 124 2.04 9.91 -1.32
CA PHE A 124 0.64 9.62 -1.67
C PHE A 124 -0.16 10.87 -2.04
N PRO A 125 -0.23 11.94 -1.21
CA PRO A 125 -0.87 13.18 -1.62
C PRO A 125 -0.17 13.86 -2.81
N ALA A 126 1.15 13.71 -2.99
CA ALA A 126 1.86 14.24 -4.16
C ALA A 126 1.39 13.55 -5.45
N LEU A 127 1.32 12.21 -5.46
CA LEU A 127 0.77 11.46 -6.59
C LEU A 127 -0.70 11.77 -6.84
N ALA A 128 -1.52 11.88 -5.79
CA ALA A 128 -2.93 12.26 -5.91
C ALA A 128 -3.10 13.65 -6.53
N LYS A 129 -2.27 14.63 -6.11
CA LYS A 129 -2.26 15.99 -6.68
C LYS A 129 -1.88 15.98 -8.16
N ALA A 130 -0.84 15.26 -8.54
CA ALA A 130 -0.40 15.17 -9.92
C ALA A 130 -1.42 14.44 -10.82
N ALA A 131 -2.16 13.48 -10.25
CA ALA A 131 -3.21 12.74 -10.95
C ALA A 131 -4.49 13.56 -11.21
N LEU A 132 -4.72 14.68 -10.47
CA LEU A 132 -5.97 15.46 -10.51
C LEU A 132 -6.54 15.74 -11.91
N PRO A 133 -5.74 16.14 -12.93
CA PRO A 133 -6.27 16.41 -14.27
C PRO A 133 -6.82 15.17 -14.98
N MET A 134 -6.37 13.96 -14.57
CA MET A 134 -6.74 12.70 -15.19
C MET A 134 -7.78 11.91 -14.40
N LEU A 135 -8.02 12.23 -13.13
CA LEU A 135 -8.96 11.46 -12.29
C LEU A 135 -10.39 11.55 -12.88
N SER A 136 -10.98 10.39 -13.12
CA SER A 136 -12.41 10.30 -13.46
C SER A 136 -13.28 10.65 -12.25
N ASP A 137 -14.55 11.02 -12.48
CA ASP A 137 -15.51 11.43 -11.43
C ASP A 137 -15.83 10.32 -10.41
N ARG A 138 -15.44 9.09 -10.68
CA ARG A 138 -15.62 7.94 -9.77
C ARG A 138 -14.32 7.23 -9.49
N ALA A 139 -13.22 7.94 -9.61
CA ALA A 139 -11.91 7.36 -9.33
C ALA A 139 -11.80 6.90 -7.86
N SER A 140 -10.96 5.91 -7.63
CA SER A 140 -10.66 5.40 -6.29
C SER A 140 -9.16 5.36 -6.07
N LEU A 141 -8.70 6.01 -5.00
CA LEU A 141 -7.31 6.01 -4.55
C LEU A 141 -7.17 5.08 -3.35
N VAL A 142 -6.21 4.18 -3.40
CA VAL A 142 -5.95 3.21 -2.32
C VAL A 142 -4.49 3.25 -1.93
N THR A 143 -4.20 3.38 -0.64
CA THR A 143 -2.85 3.25 -0.10
C THR A 143 -2.72 2.08 0.86
N LEU A 144 -1.48 1.68 1.16
CA LEU A 144 -1.17 0.59 2.08
C LEU A 144 -0.58 1.13 3.38
N THR A 145 -1.18 0.72 4.48
CA THR A 145 -0.72 1.02 5.85
C THR A 145 -0.51 -0.27 6.65
N TYR A 146 -0.20 -0.13 7.92
CA TYR A 146 0.04 -1.24 8.83
C TYR A 146 -0.35 -0.85 10.25
N LEU A 147 -0.74 -1.82 11.06
CA LEU A 147 -1.14 -1.67 12.46
C LEU A 147 -0.17 -0.82 13.30
N GLY A 148 1.10 -0.72 12.88
CA GLY A 148 2.08 0.16 13.49
C GLY A 148 1.78 1.66 13.42
N ALA A 149 0.79 2.09 12.64
CA ALA A 149 0.25 3.45 12.65
C ALA A 149 -0.59 3.75 13.90
N GLU A 150 -1.22 2.72 14.47
CA GLU A 150 -2.15 2.82 15.60
C GLU A 150 -1.55 2.32 16.92
N ARG A 151 -0.64 1.35 16.83
CA ARG A 151 -0.05 0.66 17.99
C ARG A 151 1.45 0.54 17.84
N VAL A 152 2.15 0.55 18.97
CA VAL A 152 3.60 0.34 18.97
C VAL A 152 3.91 -1.10 18.57
N ILE A 153 4.62 -1.24 17.46
CA ILE A 153 5.15 -2.52 16.99
C ILE A 153 6.68 -2.47 17.14
N PRO A 154 7.30 -3.43 17.82
CA PRO A 154 8.76 -3.47 17.97
C PRO A 154 9.49 -3.38 16.63
N ASN A 155 10.53 -2.56 16.56
CA ASN A 155 11.34 -2.32 15.36
C ASN A 155 10.59 -1.66 14.18
N TYR A 156 9.36 -1.19 14.38
CA TYR A 156 8.66 -0.43 13.34
C TYR A 156 8.93 1.07 13.46
N ASN A 157 9.09 1.56 14.68
CA ASN A 157 9.65 2.87 15.06
C ASN A 157 9.18 4.03 14.17
N THR A 158 10.11 4.75 13.51
CA THR A 158 9.80 5.91 12.65
C THR A 158 8.82 5.59 11.50
N MET A 159 8.81 4.35 11.02
CA MET A 159 7.82 3.95 10.00
C MET A 159 6.38 3.99 10.56
N GLY A 160 6.17 3.72 11.85
CA GLY A 160 4.86 3.86 12.50
C GLY A 160 4.34 5.30 12.42
N LEU A 161 5.20 6.27 12.68
CA LEU A 161 4.88 7.71 12.56
C LEU A 161 4.56 8.10 11.11
N ALA A 162 5.33 7.59 10.14
CA ALA A 162 5.06 7.82 8.73
C ALA A 162 3.72 7.22 8.30
N LYS A 163 3.37 6.01 8.77
CA LYS A 163 2.08 5.38 8.47
C LYS A 163 0.90 6.09 9.15
N ALA A 164 1.06 6.60 10.37
CA ALA A 164 0.05 7.44 11.01
C ALA A 164 -0.22 8.73 10.21
N SER A 165 0.84 9.38 9.72
CA SER A 165 0.73 10.54 8.82
C SER A 165 0.05 10.17 7.50
N LEU A 166 0.37 9.01 6.91
CA LEU A 166 -0.27 8.51 5.70
C LEU A 166 -1.78 8.29 5.90
N GLU A 167 -2.19 7.68 7.01
CA GLU A 167 -3.61 7.48 7.35
C GLU A 167 -4.35 8.81 7.58
N ALA A 168 -3.69 9.80 8.18
CA ALA A 168 -4.24 11.15 8.23
C ALA A 168 -4.45 11.72 6.83
N SER A 169 -3.47 11.55 5.92
CA SER A 169 -3.59 12.02 4.53
C SER A 169 -4.76 11.40 3.78
N VAL A 170 -5.13 10.15 4.07
CA VAL A 170 -6.33 9.50 3.49
C VAL A 170 -7.58 10.30 3.77
N ARG A 171 -7.77 10.75 5.03
CA ARG A 171 -8.95 11.53 5.43
C ARG A 171 -9.00 12.90 4.77
N TYR A 172 -7.86 13.62 4.73
CA TYR A 172 -7.78 14.94 4.08
C TYR A 172 -7.97 14.84 2.57
N LEU A 173 -7.43 13.82 1.91
CA LEU A 173 -7.64 13.59 0.48
C LEU A 173 -9.10 13.21 0.19
N ALA A 174 -9.72 12.39 1.04
CA ALA A 174 -11.13 12.01 0.89
C ALA A 174 -12.05 13.22 0.96
N ASP A 175 -11.82 14.12 1.91
CA ASP A 175 -12.56 15.39 2.03
C ASP A 175 -12.33 16.28 0.80
N SER A 176 -11.09 16.50 0.43
CA SER A 176 -10.71 17.36 -0.71
C SER A 176 -11.25 16.89 -2.06
N LEU A 177 -11.33 15.57 -2.27
CA LEU A 177 -11.70 14.96 -3.56
C LEU A 177 -13.15 14.48 -3.61
N GLY A 178 -13.81 14.37 -2.44
CA GLY A 178 -15.15 13.79 -2.30
C GLY A 178 -16.23 14.52 -3.09
N ALA A 179 -16.18 15.84 -3.19
CA ALA A 179 -17.11 16.64 -4.00
C ALA A 179 -17.03 16.30 -5.52
N ARG A 180 -15.92 15.69 -5.98
CA ARG A 180 -15.75 15.18 -7.34
C ARG A 180 -16.18 13.72 -7.49
N GLY A 181 -16.71 13.08 -6.45
CA GLY A 181 -17.04 11.66 -6.43
C GLY A 181 -15.84 10.71 -6.28
N VAL A 182 -14.64 11.25 -6.06
CA VAL A 182 -13.41 10.46 -5.90
C VAL A 182 -13.31 9.93 -4.46
N ARG A 183 -13.07 8.65 -4.30
CA ARG A 183 -12.92 7.97 -3.01
C ARG A 183 -11.45 7.75 -2.68
N VAL A 184 -11.10 7.86 -1.41
CA VAL A 184 -9.73 7.64 -0.94
C VAL A 184 -9.75 6.76 0.30
N ASN A 185 -9.08 5.61 0.27
CA ASN A 185 -9.06 4.64 1.35
C ASN A 185 -7.64 4.08 1.58
N ALA A 186 -7.45 3.47 2.73
CA ALA A 186 -6.25 2.70 3.04
C ALA A 186 -6.59 1.23 3.33
N ILE A 187 -5.63 0.34 3.10
CA ILE A 187 -5.66 -1.03 3.59
C ILE A 187 -4.55 -1.20 4.61
N SER A 188 -4.93 -1.49 5.86
CA SER A 188 -4.01 -1.93 6.92
C SER A 188 -3.81 -3.43 6.77
N ALA A 189 -2.75 -3.81 6.07
CA ALA A 189 -2.44 -5.21 5.80
C ALA A 189 -1.72 -5.85 6.99
N GLY A 190 -2.06 -7.09 7.32
CA GLY A 190 -1.26 -7.90 8.24
C GLY A 190 0.15 -8.14 7.69
N PRO A 191 1.07 -8.69 8.49
CA PRO A 191 2.45 -8.91 8.07
C PRO A 191 2.53 -9.93 6.94
N ILE A 192 3.18 -9.53 5.83
CA ILE A 192 3.40 -10.35 4.64
C ILE A 192 4.90 -10.41 4.35
N LYS A 193 5.41 -11.59 4.01
CA LYS A 193 6.82 -11.79 3.66
C LYS A 193 7.14 -11.20 2.27
N THR A 194 7.31 -9.88 2.23
CA THR A 194 7.75 -9.12 1.04
C THR A 194 9.26 -8.89 1.06
N LEU A 195 9.83 -8.39 -0.04
CA LEU A 195 11.23 -7.96 -0.07
C LEU A 195 11.48 -6.80 0.92
N ALA A 196 10.57 -5.85 1.01
CA ALA A 196 10.66 -4.75 1.97
C ALA A 196 10.65 -5.25 3.42
N ALA A 197 9.76 -6.17 3.76
CA ALA A 197 9.65 -6.76 5.09
C ALA A 197 10.86 -7.62 5.47
N SER A 198 11.59 -8.18 4.50
CA SER A 198 12.79 -8.99 4.77
C SER A 198 13.93 -8.20 5.41
N GLY A 199 13.92 -6.86 5.31
CA GLY A 199 14.88 -5.97 5.97
C GLY A 199 14.58 -5.74 7.46
N ILE A 200 13.40 -6.10 7.96
CA ILE A 200 13.00 -5.90 9.36
C ILE A 200 13.56 -7.04 10.23
N SER A 201 14.35 -6.67 11.23
CA SER A 201 14.92 -7.65 12.18
C SER A 201 13.80 -8.38 12.95
N GLY A 202 13.89 -9.70 13.02
CA GLY A 202 12.90 -10.52 13.74
C GLY A 202 11.55 -10.70 13.01
N PHE A 203 11.41 -10.29 11.77
CA PHE A 203 10.14 -10.38 11.04
C PHE A 203 9.55 -11.80 11.00
N GLY A 204 10.37 -12.84 10.91
CA GLY A 204 9.92 -14.23 11.00
C GLY A 204 9.22 -14.59 12.33
N LYS A 205 9.64 -13.97 13.45
CA LYS A 205 8.98 -14.14 14.75
C LYS A 205 7.61 -13.46 14.76
N ILE A 206 7.49 -12.29 14.11
CA ILE A 206 6.21 -11.58 13.96
C ILE A 206 5.24 -12.44 13.14
N LEU A 207 5.66 -13.01 12.02
CA LEU A 207 4.82 -13.90 11.21
C LEU A 207 4.32 -15.09 12.01
N LYS A 208 5.22 -15.78 12.75
CA LYS A 208 4.83 -16.92 13.59
C LYS A 208 3.85 -16.52 14.69
N PHE A 209 4.10 -15.37 15.33
CA PHE A 209 3.21 -14.85 16.38
C PHE A 209 1.81 -14.55 15.83
N VAL A 210 1.72 -13.87 14.69
CA VAL A 210 0.43 -13.56 14.05
C VAL A 210 -0.30 -14.83 13.61
N GLU A 211 0.40 -15.79 13.00
CA GLU A 211 -0.17 -17.09 12.62
C GLU A 211 -0.78 -17.85 13.79
N GLN A 212 -0.12 -17.82 14.95
CA GLN A 212 -0.60 -18.50 16.16
C GLN A 212 -1.76 -17.77 16.85
N ASN A 213 -1.82 -16.43 16.74
CA ASN A 213 -2.73 -15.60 17.51
C ASN A 213 -3.90 -15.03 16.72
N ALA A 214 -3.73 -14.72 15.43
CA ALA A 214 -4.82 -14.16 14.62
C ALA A 214 -6.08 -15.04 14.68
N PRO A 215 -7.29 -14.48 14.71
CA PRO A 215 -8.54 -15.24 14.71
C PRO A 215 -8.60 -16.32 13.64
N LEU A 216 -8.16 -16.08 12.42
CA LEU A 216 -8.15 -17.06 11.33
C LEU A 216 -6.93 -18.00 11.34
N ARG A 217 -6.03 -17.92 12.35
CA ARG A 217 -4.88 -18.83 12.52
C ARG A 217 -3.97 -18.98 11.32
N ARG A 218 -3.85 -17.96 10.53
CA ARG A 218 -2.93 -17.88 9.39
C ARG A 218 -2.41 -16.47 9.17
N ASN A 219 -1.32 -16.32 8.46
CA ASN A 219 -0.91 -15.03 7.93
C ASN A 219 -1.76 -14.64 6.72
N VAL A 220 -1.92 -13.34 6.51
CA VAL A 220 -2.54 -12.79 5.33
C VAL A 220 -1.61 -12.93 4.12
N THR A 221 -2.16 -13.06 2.93
CA THR A 221 -1.43 -13.19 1.67
C THR A 221 -1.54 -11.92 0.82
N ILE A 222 -0.68 -11.79 -0.19
CA ILE A 222 -0.80 -10.70 -1.18
C ILE A 222 -2.12 -10.78 -1.96
N ASP A 223 -2.69 -11.98 -2.11
CA ASP A 223 -3.96 -12.18 -2.80
C ASP A 223 -5.15 -11.76 -1.92
N ASP A 224 -5.10 -11.98 -0.60
CA ASP A 224 -6.11 -11.45 0.34
C ASP A 224 -6.19 -9.91 0.25
N VAL A 225 -5.03 -9.25 0.26
CA VAL A 225 -4.94 -7.79 0.13
C VAL A 225 -5.34 -7.34 -1.28
N GLY A 226 -4.94 -8.09 -2.31
CA GLY A 226 -5.32 -7.83 -3.70
C GLY A 226 -6.83 -7.83 -3.91
N ASN A 227 -7.54 -8.81 -3.33
CA ASN A 227 -9.00 -8.90 -3.41
C ASN A 227 -9.69 -7.70 -2.71
N ALA A 228 -9.22 -7.31 -1.52
CA ALA A 228 -9.74 -6.15 -0.81
C ALA A 228 -9.48 -4.84 -1.59
N ALA A 229 -8.30 -4.69 -2.18
CA ALA A 229 -7.98 -3.54 -3.02
C ALA A 229 -8.84 -3.49 -4.28
N ALA A 230 -9.06 -4.60 -4.97
CA ALA A 230 -9.94 -4.68 -6.12
C ALA A 230 -11.38 -4.26 -5.77
N PHE A 231 -11.89 -4.70 -4.61
CA PHE A 231 -13.18 -4.25 -4.08
C PHE A 231 -13.21 -2.74 -3.85
N LEU A 232 -12.22 -2.16 -3.14
CA LEU A 232 -12.15 -0.73 -2.86
C LEU A 232 -12.00 0.12 -4.14
N LEU A 233 -11.33 -0.40 -5.17
CA LEU A 233 -11.16 0.27 -6.47
C LEU A 233 -12.44 0.22 -7.32
N SER A 234 -13.38 -0.65 -7.01
CA SER A 234 -14.61 -0.87 -7.77
C SER A 234 -15.77 0.01 -7.31
N ASP A 235 -16.82 0.06 -8.13
CA ASP A 235 -18.09 0.73 -7.78
C ASP A 235 -18.89 -0.02 -6.69
N LEU A 236 -18.50 -1.26 -6.36
CA LEU A 236 -19.07 -1.99 -5.22
C LEU A 236 -18.79 -1.29 -3.88
N ALA A 237 -17.71 -0.51 -3.82
CA ALA A 237 -17.32 0.28 -2.65
C ALA A 237 -17.76 1.75 -2.76
N ALA A 238 -18.82 2.08 -3.53
CA ALA A 238 -19.21 3.47 -3.82
C ALA A 238 -19.52 4.32 -2.57
N GLY A 239 -19.94 3.71 -1.47
CA GLY A 239 -20.20 4.39 -0.21
C GLY A 239 -19.03 4.39 0.79
N ILE A 240 -17.82 3.93 0.37
CA ILE A 240 -16.66 3.79 1.26
C ILE A 240 -15.57 4.78 0.87
N THR A 241 -15.31 5.76 1.74
CA THR A 241 -14.19 6.72 1.60
C THR A 241 -13.69 7.13 2.99
N ALA A 242 -12.45 7.58 3.08
CA ALA A 242 -11.75 7.91 4.33
C ALA A 242 -11.54 6.72 5.30
N GLU A 243 -11.72 5.49 4.82
CA GLU A 243 -11.65 4.27 5.62
C GLU A 243 -10.22 3.69 5.64
N VAL A 244 -9.85 3.09 6.77
CA VAL A 244 -8.67 2.25 6.94
C VAL A 244 -9.15 0.82 7.16
N MET A 245 -9.25 0.05 6.08
CA MET A 245 -9.74 -1.32 6.10
C MET A 245 -8.64 -2.29 6.56
N HIS A 246 -8.87 -3.00 7.65
CA HIS A 246 -7.96 -4.05 8.11
C HIS A 246 -8.13 -5.34 7.29
N VAL A 247 -7.02 -5.80 6.72
CA VAL A 247 -6.89 -7.10 6.03
C VAL A 247 -5.74 -7.85 6.72
N ASP A 248 -6.01 -8.42 7.88
CA ASP A 248 -5.02 -8.95 8.81
C ASP A 248 -5.47 -10.22 9.54
N ASN A 249 -6.51 -10.88 9.03
CA ASN A 249 -7.11 -12.07 9.66
C ASN A 249 -7.65 -11.82 11.08
N GLY A 250 -8.02 -10.56 11.39
CA GLY A 250 -8.56 -10.14 12.68
C GLY A 250 -7.49 -9.86 13.75
N PHE A 251 -6.21 -9.87 13.39
CA PHE A 251 -5.13 -9.71 14.37
C PHE A 251 -5.20 -8.37 15.12
N SER A 252 -5.56 -7.28 14.46
CA SER A 252 -5.68 -5.93 15.05
C SER A 252 -6.68 -5.84 16.21
N THR A 253 -7.67 -6.74 16.26
CA THR A 253 -8.70 -6.72 17.31
C THR A 253 -8.26 -7.36 18.62
N LEU A 254 -7.09 -8.00 18.65
CA LEU A 254 -6.63 -8.73 19.82
C LEU A 254 -5.98 -7.81 20.86
N ALA A 255 -6.32 -8.04 22.13
CA ALA A 255 -5.50 -7.58 23.24
C ALA A 255 -4.25 -8.46 23.30
N GLY A 256 -3.08 -7.91 22.99
CA GLY A 256 -1.83 -8.65 22.91
C GLY A 256 -1.53 -9.46 24.18
N GLY A 257 -1.10 -10.69 24.03
CA GLY A 257 -0.58 -11.54 25.12
C GLY A 257 -1.60 -12.26 26.00
N MET A 258 -2.89 -11.95 25.93
CA MET A 258 -3.90 -12.52 26.85
C MET A 258 -4.24 -13.99 26.58
N ARG A 259 -3.90 -14.55 25.43
CA ARG A 259 -4.19 -15.97 25.11
C ARG A 259 -3.33 -16.96 25.89
N GLY A 260 -2.11 -16.58 26.27
CA GLY A 260 -1.26 -17.41 27.15
C GLY A 260 -1.81 -17.58 28.57
N LEU A 261 -2.75 -16.73 29.00
CA LEU A 261 -3.36 -16.81 30.33
C LEU A 261 -4.42 -17.92 30.46
N THR A 262 -4.90 -18.47 29.35
CA THR A 262 -5.97 -19.49 29.35
C THR A 262 -5.44 -20.92 29.14
N GLU A 263 -4.19 -21.09 28.71
CA GLU A 263 -3.60 -22.41 28.44
C GLU A 263 -2.85 -23.01 29.64
N GLU A 264 -2.53 -22.25 30.67
CA GLU A 264 -1.87 -22.74 31.91
C GLU A 264 -2.83 -23.37 32.94
N GLY A 265 -4.12 -23.47 32.65
CA GLY A 265 -5.14 -24.05 33.56
C GLY A 265 -5.62 -25.46 33.22
N ALA A 266 -5.04 -26.14 32.22
CA ALA A 266 -5.45 -27.47 31.78
C ALA A 266 -4.28 -28.47 31.84
N SER A 267 -3.67 -28.62 33.03
CA SER A 267 -2.76 -29.76 33.34
C SER A 267 -3.18 -30.44 34.63
#